data_74ddee43f7bcec6cd114bae49b4f644b
#
_entry.id   74ddee43f7bcec6cd114bae49b4f644b
#
_cell.length_a   1.000
_cell.length_b   1.000
_cell.length_c   1.000
_cell.angle_alpha   90.00
_cell.angle_beta   90.00
_cell.angle_gamma   90.00
#
_symmetry.space_group_name_H-M   'P 1'
#
loop_
_entity.id
_entity.type
_entity.pdbx_description
1 polymer ?
#
loop_
_entity_poly.entity_id
_entity_poly.type
_entity_poly.pdbx_seq_one_letter_code
_entity_poly.pdbx_strand_id
1 'polypeptide(L)'
;MSVIKTEHLTHTYSQGTSHEQAAVSDVNLEIEAGEMIGVIGHTGSGKSTLIQHFNGLLRPTSGKIYVDGEDIWEKPKEIRRIRFKVGLVFQYPEYQLFEDTVYKDIAFGPKNMGLSEEEIDRRVKEAALFVGLKPEHMEKSPFELSGGQKRRVAIAGVIAMNPEVLILDEPTAGLDPKGRDRILGQILEYHKEQKNTILLVSHSMEDVAKYTEKVLVMNHSRVPMFD
;
A
#
# COMPACT_ATOMS: atom_id res chain seq x y z
N MET A 1 18.12 1.01 -8.78
CA MET A 1 18.52 0.84 -7.37
C MET A 1 17.35 0.21 -6.64
N SER A 2 17.58 -0.94 -6.03
CA SER A 2 16.53 -1.71 -5.37
C SER A 2 15.94 -0.94 -4.19
N VAL A 3 14.63 -0.75 -4.19
CA VAL A 3 13.89 -0.09 -3.09
C VAL A 3 13.34 -1.12 -2.10
N ILE A 4 12.97 -2.31 -2.57
CA ILE A 4 12.59 -3.45 -1.72
C ILE A 4 13.37 -4.67 -2.18
N LYS A 5 13.97 -5.39 -1.22
CA LYS A 5 14.61 -6.68 -1.47
C LYS A 5 14.20 -7.68 -0.39
N THR A 6 13.95 -8.93 -0.78
CA THR A 6 13.74 -10.03 0.16
C THR A 6 14.75 -11.14 -0.08
N GLU A 7 15.21 -11.75 1.01
CA GLU A 7 16.12 -12.90 0.99
C GLU A 7 15.52 -14.03 1.81
N HIS A 8 15.16 -15.13 1.15
CA HIS A 8 14.58 -16.34 1.74
C HIS A 8 13.37 -16.05 2.64
N LEU A 9 12.56 -15.04 2.26
CA LEU A 9 11.42 -14.58 3.04
C LEU A 9 10.40 -15.70 3.22
N THR A 10 10.15 -16.07 4.46
CA THR A 10 9.16 -17.09 4.82
C THR A 10 8.29 -16.59 5.96
N HIS A 11 6.98 -16.82 5.85
CA HIS A 11 6.02 -16.56 6.91
C HIS A 11 5.01 -17.70 7.05
N THR A 12 4.91 -18.21 8.27
CA THR A 12 4.00 -19.31 8.65
C THR A 12 3.11 -18.84 9.78
N TYR A 13 1.80 -18.86 9.56
CA TYR A 13 0.81 -18.58 10.61
C TYR A 13 0.65 -19.79 11.52
N SER A 14 0.36 -19.54 12.80
CA SER A 14 0.07 -20.58 13.81
C SER A 14 1.14 -21.66 13.91
N GLN A 15 2.41 -21.25 13.79
CA GLN A 15 3.57 -22.17 13.82
C GLN A 15 3.55 -23.08 15.05
N GLY A 16 3.81 -24.37 14.82
CA GLY A 16 3.83 -25.40 15.89
C GLY A 16 2.45 -25.86 16.36
N THR A 17 1.39 -25.48 15.66
CA THR A 17 0.01 -25.95 15.97
C THR A 17 -0.55 -26.81 14.84
N SER A 18 -1.70 -27.48 15.11
CA SER A 18 -2.42 -28.25 14.08
C SER A 18 -2.99 -27.38 12.94
N HIS A 19 -2.95 -26.05 13.08
CA HIS A 19 -3.42 -25.08 12.09
C HIS A 19 -2.27 -24.31 11.43
N GLU A 20 -1.09 -24.89 11.45
CA GLU A 20 0.09 -24.29 10.81
C GLU A 20 -0.14 -24.14 9.29
N GLN A 21 0.06 -22.92 8.78
CA GLN A 21 -0.12 -22.60 7.36
C GLN A 21 0.99 -21.68 6.87
N ALA A 22 1.78 -22.16 5.91
CA ALA A 22 2.74 -21.33 5.22
C ALA A 22 2.00 -20.38 4.26
N ALA A 23 2.15 -19.08 4.46
CA ALA A 23 1.55 -18.04 3.62
C ALA A 23 2.54 -17.40 2.65
N VAL A 24 3.82 -17.40 2.99
CA VAL A 24 4.95 -16.97 2.15
C VAL A 24 6.08 -17.98 2.37
N SER A 25 6.69 -18.49 1.29
CA SER A 25 7.70 -19.55 1.38
C SER A 25 8.87 -19.27 0.45
N ASP A 26 10.03 -19.02 1.05
CA ASP A 26 11.32 -18.85 0.37
C ASP A 26 11.28 -17.83 -0.79
N VAL A 27 10.70 -16.65 -0.52
CA VAL A 27 10.54 -15.60 -1.53
C VAL A 27 11.80 -14.75 -1.59
N ASN A 28 12.40 -14.71 -2.77
CA ASN A 28 13.53 -13.88 -3.13
C ASN A 28 13.09 -12.91 -4.23
N LEU A 29 13.05 -11.61 -3.90
CA LEU A 29 12.57 -10.54 -4.77
C LEU A 29 13.53 -9.37 -4.73
N GLU A 30 13.57 -8.63 -5.84
CA GLU A 30 14.25 -7.36 -5.92
C GLU A 30 13.41 -6.41 -6.77
N ILE A 31 12.87 -5.36 -6.14
CA ILE A 31 12.00 -4.35 -6.75
C ILE A 31 12.82 -3.07 -6.89
N GLU A 32 12.91 -2.57 -8.11
CA GLU A 32 13.61 -1.32 -8.40
C GLU A 32 12.75 -0.09 -8.10
N ALA A 33 13.43 1.02 -7.76
CA ALA A 33 12.74 2.28 -7.53
C ALA A 33 12.10 2.80 -8.82
N GLY A 34 10.88 3.34 -8.71
CA GLY A 34 10.15 3.94 -9.80
C GLY A 34 9.40 2.95 -10.72
N GLU A 35 9.29 1.68 -10.33
CA GLU A 35 8.51 0.67 -11.06
C GLU A 35 7.02 0.69 -10.67
N MET A 36 6.15 0.38 -11.63
CA MET A 36 4.73 0.10 -11.37
C MET A 36 4.44 -1.38 -11.62
N ILE A 37 4.22 -2.12 -10.53
CA ILE A 37 4.17 -3.58 -10.51
C ILE A 37 2.76 -4.06 -10.17
N GLY A 38 2.21 -4.95 -10.99
CA GLY A 38 0.99 -5.68 -10.68
C GLY A 38 1.29 -6.92 -9.83
N VAL A 39 0.59 -7.11 -8.73
CA VAL A 39 0.69 -8.32 -7.90
C VAL A 39 -0.57 -9.15 -8.09
N ILE A 40 -0.42 -10.32 -8.68
CA ILE A 40 -1.53 -11.21 -9.02
C ILE A 40 -1.39 -12.59 -8.38
N GLY A 41 -2.49 -13.32 -8.33
CA GLY A 41 -2.56 -14.68 -7.79
C GLY A 41 -3.95 -15.00 -7.27
N HIS A 42 -4.27 -16.27 -7.11
CA HIS A 42 -5.57 -16.69 -6.57
C HIS A 42 -5.75 -16.25 -5.09
N THR A 43 -6.99 -16.25 -4.61
CA THR A 43 -7.30 -16.01 -3.20
C THR A 43 -6.57 -17.03 -2.32
N GLY A 44 -5.93 -16.56 -1.26
CA GLY A 44 -5.13 -17.44 -0.37
C GLY A 44 -3.72 -17.77 -0.90
N SER A 45 -3.26 -17.19 -2.03
CA SER A 45 -1.89 -17.42 -2.52
C SER A 45 -0.79 -16.75 -1.71
N GLY A 46 -1.14 -15.87 -0.77
CA GLY A 46 -0.19 -15.16 0.11
C GLY A 46 0.09 -13.70 -0.26
N LYS A 47 -0.60 -13.11 -1.25
CA LYS A 47 -0.39 -11.71 -1.69
C LYS A 47 -0.44 -10.70 -0.55
N SER A 48 -1.56 -10.65 0.18
CA SER A 48 -1.74 -9.68 1.28
C SER A 48 -0.72 -9.92 2.41
N THR A 49 -0.34 -11.18 2.67
CA THR A 49 0.73 -11.49 3.61
C THR A 49 2.07 -10.95 3.11
N LEU A 50 2.41 -11.16 1.85
CA LEU A 50 3.66 -10.68 1.26
C LEU A 50 3.78 -9.15 1.35
N ILE A 51 2.77 -8.41 0.90
CA ILE A 51 2.81 -6.94 0.92
C ILE A 51 2.86 -6.35 2.34
N GLN A 52 2.25 -7.02 3.33
CA GLN A 52 2.32 -6.60 4.73
C GLN A 52 3.71 -6.80 5.34
N HIS A 53 4.54 -7.64 4.78
CA HIS A 53 5.95 -7.74 5.15
C HIS A 53 6.74 -6.53 4.65
N PHE A 54 6.46 -6.02 3.45
CA PHE A 54 7.20 -4.90 2.87
C PHE A 54 7.08 -3.61 3.68
N ASN A 55 5.93 -3.37 4.33
CA ASN A 55 5.76 -2.21 5.21
C ASN A 55 5.99 -2.50 6.70
N GLY A 56 6.49 -3.68 7.04
CA GLY A 56 6.80 -4.06 8.41
C GLY A 56 5.59 -4.23 9.33
N LEU A 57 4.41 -4.53 8.79
CA LEU A 57 3.24 -4.95 9.61
C LEU A 57 3.40 -6.37 10.13
N LEU A 58 3.95 -7.24 9.29
CA LEU A 58 4.26 -8.62 9.66
C LEU A 58 5.77 -8.80 9.79
N ARG A 59 6.19 -9.51 10.82
CA ARG A 59 7.56 -9.97 10.96
C ARG A 59 7.68 -11.35 10.33
N PRO A 60 8.72 -11.61 9.51
CA PRO A 60 8.92 -12.92 8.92
C PRO A 60 9.23 -13.99 9.98
N THR A 61 8.85 -15.23 9.70
CA THR A 61 9.26 -16.42 10.48
C THR A 61 10.74 -16.69 10.24
N SER A 62 11.22 -16.52 9.01
CA SER A 62 12.64 -16.58 8.63
C SER A 62 12.90 -15.75 7.37
N GLY A 63 14.17 -15.53 7.07
CA GLY A 63 14.61 -14.68 5.97
C GLY A 63 14.69 -13.21 6.37
N LYS A 64 14.94 -12.34 5.39
CA LYS A 64 15.17 -10.92 5.59
C LYS A 64 14.41 -10.07 4.59
N ILE A 65 14.15 -8.83 5.00
CA ILE A 65 13.50 -7.81 4.17
C ILE A 65 14.33 -6.54 4.27
N TYR A 66 14.68 -5.99 3.13
CA TYR A 66 15.43 -4.74 3.05
C TYR A 66 14.56 -3.67 2.36
N VAL A 67 14.59 -2.48 2.90
CA VAL A 67 14.06 -1.26 2.28
C VAL A 67 15.20 -0.27 2.18
N ASP A 68 15.49 0.23 0.98
CA ASP A 68 16.66 1.08 0.69
C ASP A 68 17.98 0.46 1.17
N GLY A 69 18.14 -0.86 1.08
CA GLY A 69 19.31 -1.60 1.50
C GLY A 69 19.44 -1.83 3.01
N GLU A 70 18.50 -1.36 3.84
CA GLU A 70 18.51 -1.59 5.29
C GLU A 70 17.59 -2.75 5.67
N ASP A 71 18.08 -3.72 6.45
CA ASP A 71 17.23 -4.77 7.05
C ASP A 71 16.23 -4.11 8.02
N ILE A 72 14.94 -4.15 7.66
CA ILE A 72 13.89 -3.45 8.41
C ILE A 72 13.64 -4.01 9.82
N TRP A 73 14.12 -5.21 10.09
CA TRP A 73 13.97 -5.88 11.39
C TRP A 73 15.25 -5.90 12.23
N GLU A 74 16.37 -5.33 11.72
CA GLU A 74 17.59 -5.17 12.52
C GLU A 74 17.34 -4.33 13.77
N LYS A 75 16.50 -3.26 13.62
CA LYS A 75 16.10 -2.37 14.72
C LYS A 75 14.58 -2.30 14.85
N PRO A 76 13.93 -3.29 15.48
CA PRO A 76 12.45 -3.37 15.51
C PRO A 76 11.75 -2.14 16.10
N LYS A 77 12.41 -1.38 16.98
CA LYS A 77 11.87 -0.13 17.56
C LYS A 77 11.73 0.99 16.53
N GLU A 78 12.47 0.93 15.44
CA GLU A 78 12.47 1.93 14.36
C GLU A 78 11.53 1.57 13.21
N ILE A 79 10.79 0.45 13.30
CA ILE A 79 9.91 -0.06 12.23
C ILE A 79 8.88 0.98 11.75
N ARG A 80 8.51 1.95 12.60
CA ARG A 80 7.58 3.01 12.26
C ARG A 80 8.07 3.85 11.08
N ARG A 81 9.37 4.11 10.95
CA ARG A 81 9.96 4.85 9.83
C ARG A 81 9.73 4.14 8.49
N ILE A 82 9.75 2.80 8.51
CA ILE A 82 9.50 2.00 7.30
C ILE A 82 8.05 2.19 6.83
N ARG A 83 7.09 2.28 7.75
CA ARG A 83 5.68 2.50 7.42
C ARG A 83 5.40 3.86 6.80
N PHE A 84 6.27 4.84 7.01
CA PHE A 84 6.20 6.13 6.33
C PHE A 84 6.80 6.08 4.92
N LYS A 85 7.85 5.27 4.72
CA LYS A 85 8.47 5.04 3.42
C LYS A 85 7.62 4.13 2.51
N VAL A 86 7.05 3.08 3.10
CA VAL A 86 6.24 2.08 2.40
C VAL A 86 4.80 2.22 2.87
N GLY A 87 4.04 3.05 2.18
CA GLY A 87 2.61 3.26 2.42
C GLY A 87 1.79 2.06 1.95
N LEU A 88 0.81 1.63 2.76
CA LEU A 88 -0.09 0.53 2.43
C LEU A 88 -1.55 0.99 2.54
N VAL A 89 -2.27 0.90 1.43
CA VAL A 89 -3.72 1.03 1.36
C VAL A 89 -4.31 -0.38 1.35
N PHE A 90 -5.06 -0.73 2.38
CA PHE A 90 -5.69 -2.05 2.51
C PHE A 90 -6.92 -2.19 1.63
N GLN A 91 -7.36 -3.42 1.44
CA GLN A 91 -8.66 -3.71 0.84
C GLN A 91 -9.79 -3.07 1.67
N TYR A 92 -10.76 -2.42 1.01
CA TYR A 92 -11.83 -1.65 1.65
C TYR A 92 -11.32 -0.59 2.65
N PRO A 93 -10.44 0.31 2.23
CA PRO A 93 -9.75 1.24 3.13
C PRO A 93 -10.71 2.24 3.79
N GLU A 94 -11.92 2.42 3.24
CA GLU A 94 -13.00 3.23 3.80
C GLU A 94 -13.46 2.79 5.19
N TYR A 95 -13.20 1.57 5.60
CA TYR A 95 -13.52 1.09 6.95
C TYR A 95 -12.46 1.46 7.99
N GLN A 96 -11.35 2.07 7.57
CA GLN A 96 -10.25 2.47 8.44
C GLN A 96 -10.32 3.93 8.88
N LEU A 97 -11.31 4.70 8.39
CA LEU A 97 -11.53 6.08 8.77
C LEU A 97 -12.09 6.15 10.20
N PHE A 98 -11.52 7.02 11.04
CA PHE A 98 -11.85 7.06 12.46
C PHE A 98 -11.87 8.48 13.06
N GLU A 99 -11.36 9.48 12.36
CA GLU A 99 -11.31 10.86 12.86
C GLU A 99 -12.64 11.61 12.68
N ASP A 100 -12.79 12.70 13.39
CA ASP A 100 -14.01 13.52 13.37
C ASP A 100 -14.22 14.20 12.02
N THR A 101 -13.14 14.58 11.33
CA THR A 101 -13.19 15.26 10.03
C THR A 101 -12.27 14.61 9.02
N VAL A 102 -12.60 14.77 7.74
CA VAL A 102 -11.79 14.32 6.61
C VAL A 102 -10.37 14.90 6.68
N TYR A 103 -10.25 16.18 7.02
CA TYR A 103 -8.95 16.84 7.21
C TYR A 103 -8.09 16.10 8.24
N LYS A 104 -8.66 15.79 9.41
CA LYS A 104 -7.93 15.10 10.48
C LYS A 104 -7.51 13.68 10.09
N ASP A 105 -8.38 12.94 9.40
CA ASP A 105 -8.04 11.60 8.90
C ASP A 105 -6.84 11.64 7.94
N ILE A 106 -6.85 12.56 6.97
CA ILE A 106 -5.74 12.72 6.02
C ILE A 106 -4.47 13.21 6.75
N ALA A 107 -4.62 14.12 7.72
CA ALA A 107 -3.50 14.67 8.49
C ALA A 107 -2.87 13.68 9.48
N PHE A 108 -3.52 12.56 9.77
CA PHE A 108 -3.06 11.62 10.80
C PHE A 108 -1.66 11.07 10.53
N GLY A 109 -1.39 10.63 9.30
CA GLY A 109 -0.07 10.17 8.88
C GLY A 109 1.02 11.25 9.02
N PRO A 110 0.87 12.41 8.35
CA PRO A 110 1.80 13.55 8.46
C PRO A 110 2.06 14.02 9.90
N LYS A 111 1.03 14.10 10.77
CA LYS A 111 1.19 14.40 12.19
C LYS A 111 2.08 13.38 12.90
N ASN A 112 1.86 12.12 12.61
CA ASN A 112 2.65 11.02 13.16
C ASN A 112 4.12 11.02 12.69
N MET A 113 4.40 11.66 11.55
CA MET A 113 5.76 11.89 11.07
C MET A 113 6.46 13.03 11.82
N GLY A 114 5.74 13.81 12.62
CA GLY A 114 6.28 14.96 13.36
C GLY A 114 6.54 16.18 12.46
N LEU A 115 5.80 16.33 11.38
CA LEU A 115 5.91 17.47 10.48
C LEU A 115 5.33 18.74 11.11
N SER A 116 5.75 19.91 10.62
CA SER A 116 5.17 21.19 11.03
C SER A 116 3.71 21.32 10.57
N GLU A 117 2.92 22.13 11.28
CA GLU A 117 1.51 22.37 10.93
C GLU A 117 1.35 22.90 9.48
N GLU A 118 2.27 23.75 9.04
CA GLU A 118 2.28 24.27 7.67
C GLU A 118 2.51 23.16 6.64
N GLU A 119 3.47 22.27 6.88
CA GLU A 119 3.75 21.13 6.00
C GLU A 119 2.62 20.11 6.00
N ILE A 120 1.99 19.88 7.15
CA ILE A 120 0.81 19.02 7.28
C ILE A 120 -0.33 19.57 6.42
N ASP A 121 -0.66 20.85 6.58
CA ASP A 121 -1.74 21.50 5.84
C ASP A 121 -1.49 21.45 4.32
N ARG A 122 -0.25 21.72 3.89
CA ARG A 122 0.14 21.61 2.48
C ARG A 122 -0.10 20.20 1.95
N ARG A 123 0.41 19.18 2.63
CA ARG A 123 0.29 17.78 2.20
C ARG A 123 -1.15 17.28 2.18
N VAL A 124 -1.94 17.66 3.18
CA VAL A 124 -3.37 17.32 3.23
C VAL A 124 -4.11 17.90 2.04
N LYS A 125 -3.89 19.18 1.72
CA LYS A 125 -4.54 19.85 0.58
C LYS A 125 -4.12 19.25 -0.75
N GLU A 126 -2.83 18.99 -0.93
CA GLU A 126 -2.30 18.36 -2.14
C GLU A 126 -2.87 16.94 -2.33
N ALA A 127 -2.85 16.10 -1.29
CA ALA A 127 -3.40 14.75 -1.35
C ALA A 127 -4.90 14.74 -1.61
N ALA A 128 -5.66 15.63 -0.95
CA ALA A 128 -7.10 15.76 -1.15
C ALA A 128 -7.46 16.19 -2.59
N LEU A 129 -6.74 17.18 -3.10
CA LEU A 129 -6.91 17.64 -4.49
C LEU A 129 -6.60 16.51 -5.46
N PHE A 130 -5.51 15.79 -5.23
CA PHE A 130 -5.06 14.70 -6.09
C PHE A 130 -6.11 13.60 -6.23
N VAL A 131 -6.73 13.17 -5.13
CA VAL A 131 -7.82 12.16 -5.19
C VAL A 131 -9.19 12.75 -5.57
N GLY A 132 -9.25 14.04 -5.92
CA GLY A 132 -10.46 14.73 -6.36
C GLY A 132 -11.50 14.93 -5.24
N LEU A 133 -11.05 15.14 -4.01
CA LEU A 133 -11.88 15.63 -2.93
C LEU A 133 -12.03 17.14 -3.04
N LYS A 134 -13.24 17.65 -2.78
CA LYS A 134 -13.49 19.08 -2.81
C LYS A 134 -13.17 19.72 -1.45
N PRO A 135 -12.80 21.01 -1.41
CA PRO A 135 -12.54 21.72 -0.15
C PRO A 135 -13.69 21.63 0.86
N GLU A 136 -14.94 21.64 0.38
CA GLU A 136 -16.16 21.52 1.20
C GLU A 136 -16.28 20.17 1.95
N HIS A 137 -15.49 19.16 1.57
CA HIS A 137 -15.46 17.88 2.27
C HIS A 137 -14.56 17.89 3.49
N MET A 138 -13.59 18.80 3.58
CA MET A 138 -12.51 18.74 4.58
C MET A 138 -13.03 18.81 6.01
N GLU A 139 -14.03 19.64 6.27
CA GLU A 139 -14.63 19.83 7.59
C GLU A 139 -15.77 18.83 7.90
N LYS A 140 -16.18 18.02 6.91
CA LYS A 140 -17.20 17.01 7.12
C LYS A 140 -16.66 15.82 7.87
N SER A 141 -17.55 15.13 8.60
CA SER A 141 -17.23 13.80 9.10
C SER A 141 -17.05 12.82 7.94
N PRO A 142 -16.02 11.96 7.96
CA PRO A 142 -15.87 10.91 6.97
C PRO A 142 -17.12 10.03 6.85
N PHE A 143 -17.88 9.88 7.93
CA PHE A 143 -19.07 9.05 7.96
C PHE A 143 -20.27 9.62 7.17
N GLU A 144 -20.26 10.93 6.88
CA GLU A 144 -21.25 11.60 6.04
C GLU A 144 -20.98 11.46 4.53
N LEU A 145 -19.82 10.92 4.16
CA LEU A 145 -19.41 10.77 2.77
C LEU A 145 -19.94 9.49 2.12
N SER A 146 -20.08 9.51 0.80
CA SER A 146 -20.33 8.27 0.03
C SER A 146 -19.16 7.29 0.13
N GLY A 147 -19.41 6.00 -0.10
CA GLY A 147 -18.35 4.98 -0.05
C GLY A 147 -17.14 5.30 -0.94
N GLY A 148 -17.38 5.79 -2.16
CA GLY A 148 -16.29 6.20 -3.05
C GLY A 148 -15.53 7.44 -2.58
N GLN A 149 -16.19 8.36 -1.86
CA GLN A 149 -15.52 9.51 -1.24
C GLN A 149 -14.69 9.06 -0.04
N LYS A 150 -15.24 8.19 0.83
CA LYS A 150 -14.50 7.60 1.96
C LYS A 150 -13.23 6.90 1.49
N ARG A 151 -13.32 6.09 0.43
CA ARG A 151 -12.16 5.41 -0.17
C ARG A 151 -11.09 6.41 -0.61
N ARG A 152 -11.48 7.51 -1.24
CA ARG A 152 -10.55 8.57 -1.63
C ARG A 152 -9.91 9.25 -0.42
N VAL A 153 -10.65 9.46 0.67
CA VAL A 153 -10.08 9.98 1.93
C VAL A 153 -8.99 9.04 2.46
N ALA A 154 -9.26 7.74 2.51
CA ALA A 154 -8.30 6.75 3.00
C ALA A 154 -7.03 6.68 2.13
N ILE A 155 -7.19 6.71 0.80
CA ILE A 155 -6.04 6.77 -0.14
C ILE A 155 -5.26 8.08 0.08
N ALA A 156 -5.94 9.22 0.21
CA ALA A 156 -5.30 10.51 0.47
C ALA A 156 -4.50 10.50 1.77
N GLY A 157 -4.98 9.84 2.83
CA GLY A 157 -4.27 9.71 4.10
C GLY A 157 -2.91 8.99 3.96
N VAL A 158 -2.82 8.02 3.06
CA VAL A 158 -1.54 7.35 2.76
C VAL A 158 -0.66 8.21 1.85
N ILE A 159 -1.23 8.80 0.80
CA ILE A 159 -0.51 9.69 -0.15
C ILE A 159 0.07 10.92 0.56
N ALA A 160 -0.64 11.47 1.55
CA ALA A 160 -0.18 12.64 2.32
C ALA A 160 1.14 12.39 3.07
N MET A 161 1.49 11.15 3.35
CA MET A 161 2.81 10.79 3.90
C MET A 161 3.94 10.89 2.87
N ASN A 162 3.61 11.00 1.58
CA ASN A 162 4.53 11.00 0.45
C ASN A 162 5.49 9.79 0.46
N PRO A 163 4.94 8.55 0.41
CA PRO A 163 5.73 7.35 0.51
C PRO A 163 6.57 7.11 -0.75
N GLU A 164 7.77 6.55 -0.57
CA GLU A 164 8.66 6.11 -1.67
C GLU A 164 8.08 4.90 -2.41
N VAL A 165 7.38 4.04 -1.67
CA VAL A 165 6.64 2.89 -2.19
C VAL A 165 5.18 2.99 -1.75
N LEU A 166 4.25 2.96 -2.70
CA LEU A 166 2.82 2.90 -2.42
C LEU A 166 2.27 1.53 -2.79
N ILE A 167 1.77 0.82 -1.82
CA ILE A 167 1.13 -0.48 -2.00
C ILE A 167 -0.38 -0.30 -1.90
N LEU A 168 -1.11 -0.83 -2.88
CA LEU A 168 -2.56 -0.75 -2.96
C LEU A 168 -3.12 -2.18 -3.04
N ASP A 169 -3.76 -2.63 -1.97
CA ASP A 169 -4.40 -3.95 -1.90
C ASP A 169 -5.85 -3.86 -2.38
N GLU A 170 -6.08 -4.25 -3.62
CA GLU A 170 -7.39 -4.24 -4.28
C GLU A 170 -8.14 -2.90 -4.18
N PRO A 171 -7.54 -1.78 -4.59
CA PRO A 171 -8.10 -0.44 -4.38
C PRO A 171 -9.41 -0.21 -5.11
N THR A 172 -9.76 -1.06 -6.07
CA THR A 172 -10.96 -0.95 -6.91
C THR A 172 -12.05 -1.97 -6.55
N ALA A 173 -11.84 -2.79 -5.52
CA ALA A 173 -12.82 -3.80 -5.10
C ALA A 173 -14.19 -3.18 -4.81
N GLY A 174 -15.24 -3.74 -5.41
CA GLY A 174 -16.63 -3.27 -5.22
C GLY A 174 -17.00 -1.96 -5.91
N LEU A 175 -16.12 -1.39 -6.74
CA LEU A 175 -16.44 -0.20 -7.54
C LEU A 175 -17.04 -0.58 -8.89
N ASP A 176 -17.89 0.33 -9.39
CA ASP A 176 -18.35 0.28 -10.78
C ASP A 176 -17.19 0.59 -11.76
N PRO A 177 -17.33 0.29 -13.06
CA PRO A 177 -16.25 0.49 -14.03
C PRO A 177 -15.71 1.92 -14.07
N LYS A 178 -16.59 2.93 -13.96
CA LYS A 178 -16.18 4.34 -13.97
C LYS A 178 -15.39 4.72 -12.72
N GLY A 179 -15.80 4.23 -11.56
CA GLY A 179 -15.11 4.43 -10.30
C GLY A 179 -13.72 3.77 -10.32
N ARG A 180 -13.62 2.57 -10.90
CA ARG A 180 -12.37 1.83 -11.10
C ARG A 180 -11.39 2.62 -11.97
N ASP A 181 -11.80 2.99 -13.20
CA ASP A 181 -10.95 3.74 -14.12
C ASP A 181 -10.49 5.08 -13.53
N ARG A 182 -11.34 5.75 -12.77
CA ARG A 182 -10.97 6.99 -12.08
C ARG A 182 -9.87 6.78 -11.06
N ILE A 183 -10.01 5.79 -10.16
CA ILE A 183 -9.01 5.52 -9.11
C ILE A 183 -7.69 5.08 -9.74
N LEU A 184 -7.70 4.14 -10.69
CA LEU A 184 -6.48 3.66 -11.34
C LEU A 184 -5.80 4.75 -12.17
N GLY A 185 -6.59 5.60 -12.85
CA GLY A 185 -6.07 6.76 -13.57
C GLY A 185 -5.35 7.75 -12.63
N GLN A 186 -5.94 8.06 -11.47
CA GLN A 186 -5.32 8.90 -10.45
C GLN A 186 -4.02 8.27 -9.89
N ILE A 187 -4.02 6.97 -9.62
CA ILE A 187 -2.81 6.25 -9.16
C ILE A 187 -1.70 6.33 -10.22
N LEU A 188 -2.02 6.16 -11.50
CA LEU A 188 -1.06 6.28 -12.59
C LEU A 188 -0.50 7.71 -12.72
N GLU A 189 -1.34 8.74 -12.56
CA GLU A 189 -0.90 10.13 -12.53
C GLU A 189 0.05 10.39 -11.34
N TYR A 190 -0.31 9.89 -10.16
CA TYR A 190 0.53 9.98 -8.97
C TYR A 190 1.91 9.36 -9.19
N HIS A 191 1.95 8.16 -9.77
CA HIS A 191 3.20 7.50 -10.13
C HIS A 191 4.06 8.35 -11.07
N LYS A 192 3.46 8.92 -12.12
CA LYS A 192 4.18 9.75 -13.10
C LYS A 192 4.74 11.04 -12.52
N GLU A 193 3.98 11.67 -11.63
CA GLU A 193 4.38 12.95 -11.00
C GLU A 193 5.44 12.74 -9.92
N GLN A 194 5.24 11.75 -9.05
CA GLN A 194 6.13 11.51 -7.90
C GLN A 194 7.30 10.58 -8.22
N LYS A 195 7.23 9.83 -9.32
CA LYS A 195 8.22 8.79 -9.70
C LYS A 195 8.47 7.77 -8.58
N ASN A 196 7.48 7.56 -7.73
CA ASN A 196 7.53 6.58 -6.67
C ASN A 196 7.27 5.16 -7.19
N THR A 197 7.61 4.15 -6.43
CA THR A 197 7.30 2.76 -6.77
C THR A 197 5.86 2.43 -6.38
N ILE A 198 5.12 1.74 -7.24
CA ILE A 198 3.75 1.31 -6.94
C ILE A 198 3.60 -0.20 -7.07
N LEU A 199 3.01 -0.83 -6.06
CA LEU A 199 2.55 -2.21 -6.11
C LEU A 199 1.01 -2.21 -6.12
N LEU A 200 0.43 -2.65 -7.23
CA LEU A 200 -1.00 -2.78 -7.40
C LEU A 200 -1.42 -4.25 -7.27
N VAL A 201 -1.99 -4.62 -6.12
CA VAL A 201 -2.59 -5.95 -5.96
C VAL A 201 -3.98 -5.94 -6.58
N SER A 202 -4.22 -6.83 -7.53
CA SER A 202 -5.51 -6.92 -8.21
C SER A 202 -5.83 -8.35 -8.62
N HIS A 203 -7.13 -8.67 -8.60
CA HIS A 203 -7.67 -9.88 -9.23
C HIS A 203 -8.01 -9.66 -10.71
N SER A 204 -8.04 -8.41 -11.17
CA SER A 204 -8.33 -8.05 -12.55
C SER A 204 -7.06 -8.06 -13.39
N MET A 205 -6.92 -9.06 -14.23
CA MET A 205 -5.83 -9.15 -15.20
C MET A 205 -5.84 -7.99 -16.20
N GLU A 206 -7.04 -7.47 -16.53
CA GLU A 206 -7.22 -6.31 -17.40
C GLU A 206 -6.61 -5.05 -16.78
N ASP A 207 -6.88 -4.80 -15.49
CA ASP A 207 -6.30 -3.66 -14.77
C ASP A 207 -4.78 -3.76 -14.71
N VAL A 208 -4.25 -4.93 -14.38
CA VAL A 208 -2.80 -5.18 -14.32
C VAL A 208 -2.16 -4.95 -15.68
N ALA A 209 -2.69 -5.55 -16.75
CA ALA A 209 -2.15 -5.38 -18.09
C ALA A 209 -2.21 -3.94 -18.60
N LYS A 210 -3.21 -3.16 -18.18
CA LYS A 210 -3.42 -1.77 -18.61
C LYS A 210 -2.54 -0.77 -17.86
N TYR A 211 -2.30 -1.02 -16.57
CA TYR A 211 -1.73 0.00 -15.68
C TYR A 211 -0.34 -0.34 -15.13
N THR A 212 0.16 -1.56 -15.31
CA THR A 212 1.46 -1.95 -14.74
C THR A 212 2.46 -2.35 -15.83
N GLU A 213 3.75 -2.20 -15.52
CA GLU A 213 4.85 -2.50 -16.44
C GLU A 213 5.43 -3.89 -16.19
N LYS A 214 5.37 -4.35 -14.95
CA LYS A 214 5.84 -5.67 -14.50
C LYS A 214 4.77 -6.39 -13.72
N VAL A 215 4.87 -7.71 -13.66
CA VAL A 215 3.93 -8.55 -12.94
C VAL A 215 4.64 -9.50 -11.99
N LEU A 216 4.23 -9.46 -10.73
CA LEU A 216 4.60 -10.43 -9.70
C LEU A 216 3.47 -11.43 -9.53
N VAL A 217 3.73 -12.69 -9.83
CA VAL A 217 2.77 -13.76 -9.67
C VAL A 217 2.98 -14.50 -8.36
N MET A 218 1.94 -14.54 -7.53
CA MET A 218 1.91 -15.36 -6.31
C MET A 218 1.12 -16.65 -6.56
N ASN A 219 1.74 -17.79 -6.30
CA ASN A 219 1.10 -19.10 -6.41
C ASN A 219 1.57 -20.01 -5.27
N HIS A 220 0.61 -20.57 -4.49
CA HIS A 220 0.90 -21.47 -3.38
C HIS A 220 2.05 -20.97 -2.49
N SER A 221 1.91 -19.75 -1.96
CA SER A 221 2.87 -19.10 -1.04
C SER A 221 4.25 -18.79 -1.63
N ARG A 222 4.46 -18.94 -2.93
CA ARG A 222 5.70 -18.69 -3.65
C ARG A 222 5.52 -17.65 -4.74
N VAL A 223 6.64 -17.10 -5.21
CA VAL A 223 6.70 -16.21 -6.38
C VAL A 223 7.39 -16.97 -7.53
N PRO A 224 6.62 -17.69 -8.37
CA PRO A 224 7.18 -18.42 -9.49
C PRO A 224 7.61 -17.52 -10.65
N MET A 225 7.13 -16.27 -10.68
CA MET A 225 7.38 -15.34 -11.78
C MET A 225 7.39 -13.90 -11.24
N PHE A 226 8.39 -13.14 -11.65
CA PHE A 226 8.48 -11.69 -11.52
C PHE A 226 9.20 -11.13 -12.73
N ASP A 227 8.44 -10.48 -13.66
CA ASP A 227 8.96 -9.94 -14.93
C ASP A 227 8.14 -8.72 -15.38
#